data_84bf8bb24835552fb912851220542b50
#
_entry.id   84bf8bb24835552fb912851220542b50
#
_cell.length_a   1.000
_cell.length_b   1.000
_cell.length_c   1.000
_cell.angle_alpha   90.00
_cell.angle_beta   90.00
_cell.angle_gamma   90.00
#
_symmetry.space_group_name_H-M   'P 1'
#
loop_
_entity.id
_entity.type
_entity.pdbx_description
1 polymer ?
#
loop_
_entity_poly.entity_id
_entity_poly.type
_entity_poly.pdbx_seq_one_letter_code
_entity_poly.pdbx_strand_id
1 'polypeptide(L)'
;MKKTRRFLCLLLTLVLALSLCAIPAAAADTQTRSDDPVVFVHGLFGWGQRDKIFSIMPYWGMTTGSLTSYLNSLGYETYSATVGPISSAWDRACELYA
;
A
#
# COMPACT_ATOMS: atom_id res chain seq x y z
N MET A 1 29.65 28.63 -29.45
CA MET A 1 28.27 28.16 -29.48
C MET A 1 28.09 26.75 -28.94
N LYS A 2 28.91 25.79 -29.24
CA LYS A 2 28.78 24.40 -28.67
C LYS A 2 28.99 24.35 -27.15
N LYS A 3 29.86 25.13 -26.57
CA LYS A 3 30.12 25.20 -25.12
C LYS A 3 28.93 25.79 -24.37
N THR A 4 28.29 26.82 -24.90
CA THR A 4 27.14 27.49 -24.30
C THR A 4 25.90 26.58 -24.29
N ARG A 5 25.69 25.80 -25.37
CA ARG A 5 24.58 24.82 -25.42
C ARG A 5 24.78 23.69 -24.41
N ARG A 6 26.00 23.18 -24.26
CA ARG A 6 26.33 22.16 -23.25
C ARG A 6 26.15 22.69 -21.85
N PHE A 7 26.55 23.90 -21.58
CA PHE A 7 26.35 24.54 -20.28
C PHE A 7 24.86 24.74 -19.96
N LEU A 8 24.08 25.19 -20.95
CA LEU A 8 22.64 25.36 -20.82
C LEU A 8 21.93 24.05 -20.57
N CYS A 9 22.29 22.96 -21.25
CA CYS A 9 21.74 21.64 -21.04
C CYS A 9 22.07 21.08 -19.64
N LEU A 10 23.30 21.30 -19.17
CA LEU A 10 23.70 20.88 -17.81
C LEU A 10 22.99 21.68 -16.74
N LEU A 11 22.77 22.96 -16.94
CA LEU A 11 22.03 23.82 -16.03
C LEU A 11 20.55 23.37 -15.95
N LEU A 12 19.96 23.06 -17.11
CA LEU A 12 18.56 22.63 -17.20
C LEU A 12 18.34 21.26 -16.51
N THR A 13 19.25 20.30 -16.71
CA THR A 13 19.22 19.01 -16.04
C THR A 13 19.42 19.15 -14.54
N LEU A 14 20.27 20.04 -14.08
CA LEU A 14 20.49 20.29 -12.66
C LEU A 14 19.23 20.90 -12.00
N VAL A 15 18.59 21.86 -12.65
CA VAL A 15 17.34 22.49 -12.16
C VAL A 15 16.19 21.46 -12.11
N LEU A 16 16.06 20.60 -13.12
CA LEU A 16 15.07 19.53 -13.13
C LEU A 16 15.33 18.48 -12.03
N ALA A 17 16.57 18.08 -11.80
CA ALA A 17 16.94 17.14 -10.74
C ALA A 17 16.67 17.72 -9.35
N LEU A 18 16.95 18.99 -9.12
CA LEU A 18 16.67 19.70 -7.87
C LEU A 18 15.16 19.87 -7.63
N SER A 19 14.37 20.08 -8.69
CA SER A 19 12.91 20.21 -8.60
C SER A 19 12.25 18.88 -8.21
N LEU A 20 12.77 17.75 -8.66
CA LEU A 20 12.28 16.41 -8.28
C LEU A 20 12.60 16.03 -6.83
N CYS A 21 13.67 16.57 -6.25
CA CYS A 21 14.04 16.33 -4.86
C CYS A 21 13.22 17.17 -3.86
N ALA A 22 12.52 18.20 -4.30
CA ALA A 22 11.80 19.14 -3.42
C ALA A 22 10.35 18.74 -3.09
N ILE A 23 9.83 17.65 -3.69
CA ILE A 23 8.41 17.29 -3.59
C ILE A 23 8.01 16.48 -2.34
N PRO A 24 8.86 15.73 -1.63
CA PRO A 24 8.36 14.84 -0.60
C PRO A 24 8.10 15.44 0.77
N ALA A 25 8.63 16.63 1.08
CA ALA A 25 8.62 17.12 2.46
C ALA A 25 7.28 17.70 2.93
N ALA A 26 6.43 18.17 2.00
CA ALA A 26 5.18 18.84 2.36
C ALA A 26 3.98 17.88 2.51
N ALA A 27 4.07 16.67 1.98
CA ALA A 27 2.98 15.69 2.01
C ALA A 27 2.99 14.79 3.27
N ALA A 28 4.09 14.75 4.01
CA ALA A 28 4.26 13.83 5.14
C ALA A 28 3.66 14.35 6.46
N ASP A 29 3.36 15.64 6.57
CA ASP A 29 3.10 16.29 7.87
C ASP A 29 1.62 16.51 8.21
N THR A 30 0.68 16.12 7.36
CA THR A 30 -0.75 16.39 7.59
C THR A 30 -1.65 15.15 7.68
N GLN A 31 -1.09 13.95 7.62
CA GLN A 31 -1.87 12.76 7.91
C GLN A 31 -1.95 12.54 9.42
N THR A 32 -2.99 13.09 10.02
CA THR A 32 -3.44 12.61 11.33
C THR A 32 -3.73 11.11 11.16
N ARG A 33 -2.89 10.29 11.78
CA ARG A 33 -3.09 8.85 11.85
C ARG A 33 -4.47 8.57 12.43
N SER A 34 -5.28 7.82 11.72
CA SER A 34 -6.53 7.31 12.26
C SER A 34 -6.22 6.23 13.30
N ASP A 35 -6.86 6.32 14.45
CA ASP A 35 -6.82 5.27 15.47
C ASP A 35 -7.82 4.14 15.16
N ASP A 36 -8.59 4.28 14.07
CA ASP A 36 -9.54 3.25 13.64
C ASP A 36 -8.82 2.03 13.06
N PRO A 37 -9.31 0.81 13.36
CA PRO A 37 -8.76 -0.39 12.78
C PRO A 37 -9.02 -0.46 11.27
N VAL A 38 -8.06 -0.99 10.54
CA VAL A 38 -8.16 -1.19 9.08
C VAL A 38 -8.44 -2.66 8.79
N VAL A 39 -9.52 -2.93 8.11
CA VAL A 39 -9.91 -4.29 7.72
C VAL A 39 -9.77 -4.46 6.21
N PHE A 40 -8.92 -5.40 5.80
CA PHE A 40 -8.74 -5.78 4.41
C PHE A 40 -9.67 -6.94 4.06
N VAL A 41 -10.43 -6.79 2.99
CA VAL A 41 -11.32 -7.83 2.48
C VAL A 41 -10.86 -8.25 1.10
N HIS A 42 -10.50 -9.53 0.95
CA HIS A 42 -10.02 -10.06 -0.32
C HIS A 42 -11.12 -10.16 -1.39
N GLY A 43 -10.71 -10.21 -2.66
CA GLY A 43 -11.59 -10.36 -3.81
C GLY A 43 -11.94 -11.80 -4.15
N LEU A 44 -12.42 -11.99 -5.38
CA LEU A 44 -12.75 -13.31 -5.94
C LEU A 44 -11.51 -14.23 -5.90
N PHE A 45 -11.71 -15.47 -5.47
CA PHE A 45 -10.65 -16.48 -5.28
C PHE A 45 -9.54 -16.07 -4.30
N GLY A 46 -9.74 -15.03 -3.50
CA GLY A 46 -8.81 -14.63 -2.46
C GLY A 46 -8.93 -15.46 -1.19
N TRP A 47 -8.13 -15.12 -0.20
CA TRP A 47 -8.11 -15.78 1.12
C TRP A 47 -7.81 -14.77 2.22
N GLY A 48 -8.23 -15.09 3.42
CA GLY A 48 -8.08 -14.27 4.61
C GLY A 48 -7.17 -14.90 5.67
N GLN A 49 -7.09 -14.25 6.80
CA GLN A 49 -6.18 -14.60 7.89
C GLN A 49 -6.43 -15.98 8.51
N ARG A 50 -7.66 -16.49 8.46
CA ARG A 50 -8.02 -17.81 8.98
C ARG A 50 -7.72 -18.96 8.01
N ASP A 51 -7.43 -18.66 6.76
CA ASP A 51 -7.09 -19.68 5.78
C ASP A 51 -5.66 -20.16 5.95
N LYS A 52 -5.44 -21.46 5.80
CA LYS A 52 -4.11 -22.08 5.96
C LYS A 52 -3.06 -21.51 5.01
N ILE A 53 -3.47 -21.13 3.81
CA ILE A 53 -2.59 -20.56 2.80
C ILE A 53 -2.03 -19.20 3.22
N PHE A 54 -2.72 -18.47 4.09
CA PHE A 54 -2.28 -17.17 4.57
C PHE A 54 -0.93 -17.22 5.30
N SER A 55 -0.66 -18.29 6.03
CA SER A 55 0.60 -18.47 6.74
C SER A 55 1.80 -18.67 5.80
N ILE A 56 1.56 -19.19 4.60
CA ILE A 56 2.59 -19.46 3.58
C ILE A 56 2.71 -18.26 2.64
N MET A 57 1.56 -17.71 2.21
CA MET A 57 1.49 -16.61 1.28
C MET A 57 0.32 -15.69 1.67
N PRO A 58 0.59 -14.56 2.34
CA PRO A 58 -0.46 -13.60 2.66
C PRO A 58 -1.05 -13.00 1.38
N TYR A 59 -2.37 -12.90 1.31
CA TYR A 59 -3.06 -12.35 0.14
C TYR A 59 -2.60 -10.93 -0.18
N TRP A 60 -2.53 -10.10 0.86
CA TRP A 60 -2.07 -8.72 0.74
C TRP A 60 -0.56 -8.63 0.86
N GLY A 61 0.11 -8.43 -0.26
CA GLY A 61 1.55 -8.34 -0.38
C GLY A 61 2.22 -9.59 -0.97
N MET A 62 1.59 -10.75 -0.92
CA MET A 62 2.06 -12.01 -1.52
C MET A 62 3.57 -12.24 -1.34
N THR A 63 4.33 -12.23 -2.44
CA THR A 63 5.78 -12.49 -2.44
C THR A 63 6.63 -11.34 -1.90
N THR A 64 6.09 -10.13 -1.80
CA THR A 64 6.80 -8.95 -1.30
C THR A 64 6.73 -8.78 0.21
N GLY A 65 6.01 -9.66 0.90
CA GLY A 65 5.79 -9.62 2.34
C GLY A 65 4.35 -9.24 2.69
N SER A 66 3.96 -9.44 3.95
CA SER A 66 2.61 -9.16 4.40
C SER A 66 2.37 -7.66 4.62
N LEU A 67 1.42 -7.10 3.89
CA LEU A 67 1.02 -5.70 4.06
C LEU A 67 0.44 -5.42 5.45
N THR A 68 -0.37 -6.34 5.99
CA THR A 68 -0.93 -6.21 7.35
C THR A 68 0.16 -6.20 8.41
N SER A 69 1.16 -7.07 8.29
CA SER A 69 2.31 -7.10 9.20
C SER A 69 3.13 -5.81 9.11
N TYR A 70 3.33 -5.29 7.92
CA TYR A 70 4.03 -4.02 7.72
C TYR A 70 3.28 -2.86 8.38
N LEU A 71 1.98 -2.73 8.16
CA LEU A 71 1.18 -1.68 8.77
C LEU A 71 1.11 -1.81 10.29
N ASN A 72 1.02 -3.04 10.81
CA ASN A 72 1.08 -3.31 12.25
C ASN A 72 2.42 -2.86 12.85
N SER A 73 3.54 -3.04 12.13
CA SER A 73 4.85 -2.57 12.57
C SER A 73 4.94 -1.05 12.65
N LEU A 74 4.14 -0.34 11.85
CA LEU A 74 3.99 1.12 11.92
C LEU A 74 2.99 1.56 13.01
N GLY A 75 2.38 0.59 13.71
CA GLY A 75 1.46 0.80 14.81
C GLY A 75 -0.01 0.98 14.40
N TYR A 76 -0.38 0.64 13.18
CA TYR A 76 -1.78 0.53 12.77
C TYR A 76 -2.36 -0.81 13.22
N GLU A 77 -3.60 -0.81 13.68
CA GLU A 77 -4.34 -2.04 13.92
C GLU A 77 -4.95 -2.52 12.60
N THR A 78 -4.52 -3.67 12.10
CA THR A 78 -4.97 -4.20 10.81
C THR A 78 -5.41 -5.65 10.91
N TYR A 79 -6.45 -5.98 10.16
CA TYR A 79 -7.01 -7.32 10.03
C TYR A 79 -7.20 -7.70 8.57
N SER A 80 -7.09 -8.98 8.27
CA SER A 80 -7.43 -9.54 6.97
C SER A 80 -8.61 -10.49 7.13
N ALA A 81 -9.78 -10.06 6.67
CA ALA A 81 -11.01 -10.83 6.81
C ALA A 81 -10.97 -12.10 5.96
N THR A 82 -11.54 -13.17 6.48
CA THR A 82 -11.75 -14.44 5.77
C THR A 82 -13.21 -14.55 5.39
N VAL A 83 -13.50 -14.38 4.12
CA VAL A 83 -14.85 -14.51 3.54
C VAL A 83 -14.85 -15.53 2.40
N GLY A 84 -16.00 -16.02 1.99
CA GLY A 84 -16.11 -17.01 0.93
C GLY A 84 -15.46 -16.53 -0.38
N PRO A 85 -14.52 -17.30 -0.96
CA PRO A 85 -13.77 -16.86 -2.14
C PRO A 85 -14.60 -16.82 -3.43
N ILE A 86 -15.71 -17.55 -3.46
CA ILE A 86 -16.65 -17.65 -4.60
C ILE A 86 -18.10 -17.35 -4.20
N SER A 87 -18.32 -16.91 -2.98
CA SER A 87 -19.64 -16.57 -2.47
C SER A 87 -20.18 -15.26 -3.06
N SER A 88 -21.48 -15.09 -3.03
CA SER A 88 -22.11 -13.83 -3.45
C SER A 88 -21.66 -12.65 -2.60
N ALA A 89 -21.84 -11.43 -3.11
CA ALA A 89 -21.52 -10.22 -2.36
C ALA A 89 -22.31 -10.14 -1.04
N TRP A 90 -23.55 -10.61 -1.03
CA TRP A 90 -24.39 -10.65 0.16
C TRP A 90 -23.86 -11.64 1.22
N ASP A 91 -23.55 -12.87 0.80
CA ASP A 91 -23.00 -13.89 1.71
C ASP A 91 -21.68 -13.43 2.32
N ARG A 92 -20.82 -12.84 1.51
CA ARG A 92 -19.52 -12.28 1.95
C ARG A 92 -19.71 -11.14 2.95
N ALA A 93 -20.71 -10.29 2.74
CA ALA A 93 -21.02 -9.20 3.67
C ALA A 93 -21.51 -9.77 5.01
N CYS A 94 -22.35 -10.82 4.99
CA CYS A 94 -22.80 -11.51 6.20
C CYS A 94 -21.63 -12.16 6.96
N GLU A 95 -20.74 -12.84 6.25
CA GLU A 95 -19.54 -13.46 6.83
C GLU A 95 -18.57 -12.42 7.44
N LEU A 96 -18.48 -11.25 6.83
CA LEU A 96 -17.65 -10.17 7.35
C LEU A 96 -18.20 -9.58 8.64
N TYR A 97 -19.52 -9.55 8.78
CA TYR A 97 -20.21 -9.01 9.95
C TYR A 97 -20.24 -9.98 11.14
N ALA A 98 -20.23 -11.28 10.87
CA ALA A 98 -20.30 -12.32 11.91
C ALA A 98 -18.99 -12.51 12.67
#